data_95fb355a666805b9b58d8b874ac1db20
#
_entry.id   95fb355a666805b9b58d8b874ac1db20
#
_cell.length_a   1.000
_cell.length_b   1.000
_cell.length_c   1.000
_cell.angle_alpha   90.00
_cell.angle_beta   90.00
_cell.angle_gamma   90.00
#
_symmetry.space_group_name_H-M   'P 1'
#
loop_
_entity.id
_entity.type
_entity.pdbx_description
1 polymer ?
#
loop_
_entity_poly.entity_id
_entity_poly.type
_entity_poly.pdbx_seq_one_letter_code
_entity_poly.pdbx_strand_id
1 'polypeptide(L)'
;KQTQRRVDEGFVGRSSDPVNRVPIGLGLNKDYPNPVTLTNIHADFNKQTADKSGAELNDFKKPVIIVIKKNVKTLEVLHTWLRDLNAKGADRIRDVPMLVIDDEADNASINTNKLDINPTATNSWIRKILRLFTKSCYVGYTATPFANIFIDPDAFDKDAYEELFPKDFIYSLDAPTTYFGPDKAFLDETSSARILRPITDCEDYLPLTHNNGSP
;
A
#
# COMPACT_ATOMS: atom_id res chain seq x y z
N LYS A 1 -9.04 4.32 7.84
CA LYS A 1 -9.39 5.69 8.30
C LYS A 1 -8.21 6.65 8.21
N GLN A 2 -7.05 6.32 8.80
CA GLN A 2 -5.87 7.20 8.81
C GLN A 2 -5.32 7.43 7.41
N THR A 3 -5.12 6.38 6.64
CA THR A 3 -4.66 6.45 5.24
C THR A 3 -5.60 7.31 4.39
N GLN A 4 -6.93 7.11 4.51
CA GLN A 4 -7.89 7.93 3.77
C GLN A 4 -7.74 9.42 4.09
N ARG A 5 -7.58 9.80 5.37
CA ARG A 5 -7.37 11.22 5.73
C ARG A 5 -6.11 11.82 5.11
N ARG A 6 -5.00 11.07 5.14
CA ARG A 6 -3.75 11.51 4.50
C ARG A 6 -3.90 11.66 2.99
N VAL A 7 -4.64 10.76 2.35
CA VAL A 7 -4.95 10.83 0.93
C VAL A 7 -5.89 12.01 0.64
N ASP A 8 -6.86 12.26 1.51
CA ASP A 8 -7.76 13.41 1.39
C ASP A 8 -6.98 14.74 1.42
N GLU A 9 -6.01 14.89 2.34
CA GLU A 9 -5.18 16.08 2.47
C GLU A 9 -4.14 16.21 1.34
N GLY A 10 -3.46 15.11 1.00
CA GLY A 10 -2.31 15.13 0.10
C GLY A 10 -2.63 14.89 -1.38
N PHE A 11 -3.83 14.39 -1.71
CA PHE A 11 -4.18 14.04 -3.09
C PHE A 11 -5.61 14.42 -3.49
N VAL A 12 -6.60 14.25 -2.63
CA VAL A 12 -7.99 14.58 -2.97
C VAL A 12 -8.25 16.07 -2.83
N GLY A 13 -7.66 16.72 -1.83
CA GLY A 13 -7.85 18.13 -1.54
C GLY A 13 -9.21 18.45 -0.90
N ARG A 14 -9.97 17.43 -0.54
CA ARG A 14 -11.25 17.54 0.15
C ARG A 14 -11.42 16.43 1.17
N SER A 15 -12.09 16.76 2.26
CA SER A 15 -12.54 15.73 3.20
C SER A 15 -13.49 14.76 2.51
N SER A 16 -13.23 13.47 2.65
CA SER A 16 -14.13 12.41 2.19
C SER A 16 -15.25 12.11 3.18
N ASP A 17 -15.37 12.90 4.25
CA ASP A 17 -16.50 12.81 5.16
C ASP A 17 -17.80 13.17 4.41
N PRO A 18 -18.77 12.27 4.32
CA PRO A 18 -20.02 12.53 3.61
C PRO A 18 -20.80 13.74 4.13
N VAL A 19 -20.67 14.05 5.42
CA VAL A 19 -21.37 15.15 6.10
C VAL A 19 -20.60 16.46 5.96
N ASN A 20 -19.26 16.41 5.97
CA ASN A 20 -18.43 17.59 6.03
C ASN A 20 -17.34 17.58 4.92
N ARG A 21 -17.75 17.86 3.68
CA ARG A 21 -16.89 17.87 2.49
C ARG A 21 -16.19 19.22 2.27
N VAL A 22 -15.42 19.67 3.25
CA VAL A 22 -14.66 20.91 3.17
C VAL A 22 -13.34 20.72 2.41
N PRO A 23 -12.80 21.78 1.77
CA PRO A 23 -11.44 21.77 1.25
C PRO A 23 -10.43 21.58 2.39
N ILE A 24 -9.43 20.73 2.18
CA ILE A 24 -8.33 20.47 3.12
C ILE A 24 -7.03 20.26 2.35
N GLY A 25 -5.90 20.44 3.02
CA GLY A 25 -4.58 20.20 2.43
C GLY A 25 -4.39 20.90 1.09
N LEU A 26 -4.07 20.15 0.05
CA LEU A 26 -3.87 20.69 -1.30
C LEU A 26 -5.10 21.39 -1.87
N GLY A 27 -6.29 21.03 -1.44
CA GLY A 27 -7.55 21.62 -1.90
C GLY A 27 -7.82 23.04 -1.37
N LEU A 28 -6.99 23.54 -0.47
CA LEU A 28 -6.99 24.96 -0.07
C LEU A 28 -6.48 25.87 -1.20
N ASN A 29 -5.70 25.32 -2.12
CA ASN A 29 -5.36 25.99 -3.37
C ASN A 29 -6.55 25.91 -4.33
N LYS A 30 -7.07 27.06 -4.77
CA LYS A 30 -8.24 27.15 -5.67
C LYS A 30 -8.02 26.52 -7.04
N ASP A 31 -6.77 26.46 -7.49
CA ASP A 31 -6.40 25.89 -8.80
C ASP A 31 -6.17 24.38 -8.75
N TYR A 32 -6.26 23.78 -7.57
CA TYR A 32 -6.07 22.34 -7.42
C TYR A 32 -7.24 21.55 -8.06
N PRO A 33 -6.96 20.58 -8.95
CA PRO A 33 -8.00 19.92 -9.76
C PRO A 33 -8.95 18.99 -9.00
N ASN A 34 -8.74 18.75 -7.72
CA ASN A 34 -9.56 17.94 -6.83
C ASN A 34 -10.04 16.61 -7.47
N PRO A 35 -9.28 15.53 -7.38
CA PRO A 35 -9.71 14.19 -7.79
C PRO A 35 -11.02 13.76 -7.11
N VAL A 36 -11.66 12.75 -7.68
CA VAL A 36 -12.86 12.13 -7.09
C VAL A 36 -12.41 10.95 -6.21
N THR A 37 -12.96 10.82 -5.02
CA THR A 37 -12.78 9.59 -4.21
C THR A 37 -14.09 8.81 -4.10
N LEU A 38 -14.00 7.49 -4.32
CA LEU A 38 -15.13 6.57 -4.14
C LEU A 38 -15.15 5.94 -2.75
N THR A 39 -14.12 6.16 -1.96
CA THR A 39 -14.00 5.72 -0.56
C THR A 39 -14.01 6.90 0.38
N ASN A 40 -14.24 6.67 1.66
CA ASN A 40 -14.34 7.72 2.65
C ASN A 40 -13.77 7.28 4.02
N ILE A 41 -13.69 8.23 4.96
CA ILE A 41 -13.12 7.98 6.29
C ILE A 41 -13.96 7.02 7.16
N HIS A 42 -15.20 6.74 6.80
CA HIS A 42 -16.12 5.89 7.58
C HIS A 42 -16.26 4.48 7.01
N ALA A 43 -16.18 4.33 5.68
CA ALA A 43 -16.42 3.08 4.99
C ALA A 43 -15.36 2.76 3.95
N ASP A 44 -14.92 1.51 3.91
CA ASP A 44 -14.10 0.96 2.85
C ASP A 44 -14.93 0.72 1.57
N PHE A 45 -14.26 0.48 0.46
CA PHE A 45 -14.91 0.03 -0.77
C PHE A 45 -15.60 -1.32 -0.53
N ASN A 46 -16.89 -1.38 -0.84
CA ASN A 46 -17.70 -2.57 -0.66
C ASN A 46 -18.78 -2.65 -1.76
N LYS A 47 -19.54 -3.74 -1.78
CA LYS A 47 -20.59 -3.96 -2.79
C LYS A 47 -21.60 -2.82 -2.85
N GLN A 48 -22.02 -2.28 -1.73
CA GLN A 48 -22.97 -1.15 -1.70
C GLN A 48 -22.36 0.12 -2.31
N THR A 49 -21.05 0.38 -2.09
CA THR A 49 -20.35 1.49 -2.70
C THR A 49 -20.22 1.28 -4.21
N ALA A 50 -19.90 0.06 -4.64
CA ALA A 50 -19.83 -0.34 -6.03
C ALA A 50 -21.19 -0.17 -6.74
N ASP A 51 -22.25 -0.68 -6.17
CA ASP A 51 -23.61 -0.64 -6.73
C ASP A 51 -24.17 0.80 -6.79
N LYS A 52 -23.91 1.61 -5.77
CA LYS A 52 -24.37 3.01 -5.72
C LYS A 52 -23.62 3.92 -6.69
N SER A 53 -22.38 3.59 -7.03
CA SER A 53 -21.62 4.44 -7.93
C SER A 53 -22.24 4.44 -9.34
N GLY A 54 -22.80 3.30 -9.81
CA GLY A 54 -23.45 3.16 -11.13
C GLY A 54 -22.68 3.81 -12.29
N ALA A 55 -21.64 4.57 -11.94
CA ALA A 55 -20.81 5.36 -12.82
C ALA A 55 -19.64 4.52 -13.30
N GLU A 56 -19.37 4.59 -14.58
CA GLU A 56 -18.16 4.03 -15.17
C GLU A 56 -16.97 4.95 -14.90
N LEU A 57 -15.76 4.39 -14.94
CA LEU A 57 -14.54 5.21 -14.77
C LEU A 57 -14.44 6.31 -15.83
N ASN A 58 -14.92 6.06 -17.05
CA ASN A 58 -14.92 7.03 -18.14
C ASN A 58 -15.90 8.20 -17.94
N ASP A 59 -16.88 8.06 -17.04
CA ASP A 59 -17.83 9.15 -16.73
C ASP A 59 -17.15 10.25 -15.90
N PHE A 60 -16.05 9.92 -15.24
CA PHE A 60 -15.30 10.88 -14.45
C PHE A 60 -14.30 11.62 -15.33
N LYS A 61 -14.48 12.95 -15.44
CA LYS A 61 -13.52 13.84 -16.12
C LYS A 61 -12.24 14.11 -15.32
N LYS A 62 -12.12 13.53 -14.14
CA LYS A 62 -11.03 13.73 -13.18
C LYS A 62 -10.50 12.38 -12.73
N PRO A 63 -9.25 12.32 -12.23
CA PRO A 63 -8.72 11.10 -11.65
C PRO A 63 -9.63 10.59 -10.51
N VAL A 64 -9.80 9.27 -10.46
CA VAL A 64 -10.55 8.59 -9.41
C VAL A 64 -9.58 7.94 -8.44
N ILE A 65 -9.75 8.19 -7.16
CA ILE A 65 -8.94 7.62 -6.09
C ILE A 65 -9.79 6.67 -5.26
N ILE A 66 -9.29 5.47 -5.03
CA ILE A 66 -9.95 4.44 -4.21
C ILE A 66 -8.94 3.95 -3.18
N VAL A 67 -9.23 4.19 -1.90
CA VAL A 67 -8.40 3.71 -0.78
C VAL A 67 -9.06 2.49 -0.18
N ILE A 68 -8.38 1.35 -0.26
CA ILE A 68 -8.92 0.06 0.17
C ILE A 68 -8.00 -0.63 1.18
N LYS A 69 -8.57 -1.53 1.96
CA LYS A 69 -7.78 -2.49 2.73
C LYS A 69 -7.29 -3.61 1.83
N LYS A 70 -6.04 -4.00 2.00
CA LYS A 70 -5.41 -5.10 1.29
C LYS A 70 -5.88 -6.45 1.85
N ASN A 71 -7.13 -6.81 1.59
CA ASN A 71 -7.68 -8.11 1.92
C ASN A 71 -8.47 -8.71 0.75
N VAL A 72 -8.53 -10.02 0.71
CA VAL A 72 -9.11 -10.82 -0.38
C VAL A 72 -10.51 -10.35 -0.75
N LYS A 73 -11.40 -10.19 0.24
CA LYS A 73 -12.81 -9.84 0.00
C LYS A 73 -12.96 -8.45 -0.65
N THR A 74 -12.21 -7.47 -0.19
CA THR A 74 -12.27 -6.12 -0.76
C THR A 74 -11.69 -6.09 -2.17
N LEU A 75 -10.57 -6.78 -2.41
CA LEU A 75 -9.96 -6.89 -3.72
C LEU A 75 -10.87 -7.62 -4.73
N GLU A 76 -11.54 -8.68 -4.30
CA GLU A 76 -12.53 -9.41 -5.11
C GLU A 76 -13.71 -8.51 -5.53
N VAL A 77 -14.28 -7.76 -4.58
CA VAL A 77 -15.37 -6.80 -4.85
C VAL A 77 -14.91 -5.72 -5.81
N LEU A 78 -13.71 -5.17 -5.62
CA LEU A 78 -13.14 -4.17 -6.53
C LEU A 78 -12.93 -4.74 -7.93
N HIS A 79 -12.32 -5.92 -8.04
CA HIS A 79 -12.11 -6.59 -9.33
C HIS A 79 -13.43 -6.81 -10.08
N THR A 80 -14.46 -7.34 -9.38
CA THR A 80 -15.77 -7.61 -9.95
C THR A 80 -16.42 -6.32 -10.45
N TRP A 81 -16.40 -5.27 -9.66
CA TRP A 81 -16.93 -3.97 -10.06
C TRP A 81 -16.20 -3.39 -11.28
N LEU A 82 -14.87 -3.44 -11.29
CA LEU A 82 -14.07 -2.97 -12.42
C LEU A 82 -14.39 -3.77 -13.70
N ARG A 83 -14.48 -5.09 -13.62
CA ARG A 83 -14.78 -5.95 -14.74
C ARG A 83 -16.19 -5.70 -15.28
N ASP A 84 -17.18 -5.73 -14.42
CA ASP A 84 -18.59 -5.75 -14.83
C ASP A 84 -19.04 -4.40 -15.39
N LEU A 85 -18.62 -3.28 -14.79
CA LEU A 85 -19.01 -1.94 -15.22
C LEU A 85 -18.07 -1.32 -16.27
N ASN A 86 -16.80 -1.65 -16.23
CA ASN A 86 -15.82 -0.89 -17.00
C ASN A 86 -15.20 -1.67 -18.18
N ALA A 87 -15.12 -2.99 -18.07
CA ALA A 87 -14.67 -3.80 -19.19
C ALA A 87 -15.80 -4.10 -20.21
N LYS A 88 -17.08 -4.05 -19.80
CA LYS A 88 -18.27 -4.20 -20.67
C LYS A 88 -18.21 -5.42 -21.59
N GLY A 89 -17.78 -6.55 -21.08
CA GLY A 89 -17.63 -7.79 -21.87
C GLY A 89 -16.35 -7.87 -22.70
N ALA A 90 -15.50 -6.82 -22.68
CA ALA A 90 -14.14 -6.90 -23.17
C ALA A 90 -13.23 -7.54 -22.12
N ASP A 91 -12.11 -8.11 -22.57
CA ASP A 91 -11.13 -8.71 -21.65
C ASP A 91 -10.41 -7.67 -20.79
N ARG A 92 -10.36 -6.41 -21.23
CA ARG A 92 -9.59 -5.34 -20.60
C ARG A 92 -10.22 -3.96 -20.74
N ILE A 93 -9.96 -3.11 -19.75
CA ILE A 93 -10.25 -1.67 -19.75
C ILE A 93 -9.13 -0.96 -20.51
N ARG A 94 -9.47 -0.24 -21.59
CA ARG A 94 -8.48 0.29 -22.56
C ARG A 94 -8.19 1.78 -22.36
N ASP A 95 -9.20 2.56 -22.02
CA ASP A 95 -9.13 4.02 -22.13
C ASP A 95 -8.75 4.72 -20.82
N VAL A 96 -8.67 3.97 -19.73
CA VAL A 96 -8.31 4.49 -18.41
C VAL A 96 -7.01 3.85 -17.93
N PRO A 97 -5.94 4.61 -17.68
CA PRO A 97 -4.75 4.10 -17.03
C PRO A 97 -5.00 3.90 -15.54
N MET A 98 -4.33 2.92 -14.94
CA MET A 98 -4.41 2.62 -13.52
C MET A 98 -3.03 2.67 -12.86
N LEU A 99 -2.97 3.30 -11.70
CA LEU A 99 -1.84 3.23 -10.78
C LEU A 99 -2.30 2.54 -9.48
N VAL A 100 -1.64 1.46 -9.13
CA VAL A 100 -1.75 0.83 -7.82
C VAL A 100 -0.58 1.25 -6.96
N ILE A 101 -0.88 1.82 -5.80
CA ILE A 101 0.10 2.11 -4.75
C ILE A 101 -0.18 1.14 -3.61
N ASP A 102 0.78 0.28 -3.33
CA ASP A 102 0.68 -0.79 -2.33
C ASP A 102 1.58 -0.46 -1.14
N ASP A 103 0.98 -0.10 -0.03
CA ASP A 103 1.67 0.17 1.23
C ASP A 103 1.95 -1.16 1.94
N GLU A 104 3.14 -1.29 2.56
CA GLU A 104 3.63 -2.54 3.12
C GLU A 104 3.63 -3.67 2.08
N ALA A 105 4.26 -3.42 0.94
CA ALA A 105 4.26 -4.34 -0.20
C ALA A 105 4.98 -5.68 0.08
N ASP A 106 5.82 -5.74 1.09
CA ASP A 106 6.43 -6.96 1.63
C ASP A 106 5.45 -7.83 2.44
N ASN A 107 4.28 -7.29 2.80
CA ASN A 107 3.27 -7.99 3.58
C ASN A 107 2.03 -8.32 2.73
N ALA A 108 1.67 -9.59 2.67
CA ALA A 108 0.51 -10.17 1.97
C ALA A 108 0.48 -10.00 0.44
N SER A 109 1.28 -9.09 -0.16
CA SER A 109 1.35 -8.90 -1.61
C SER A 109 2.31 -9.86 -2.27
N ILE A 110 3.27 -10.39 -1.52
CA ILE A 110 4.26 -11.35 -2.00
C ILE A 110 3.65 -12.76 -2.02
N ASN A 111 3.94 -13.48 -3.07
CA ASN A 111 3.63 -14.89 -3.13
C ASN A 111 4.64 -15.68 -2.27
N THR A 112 4.20 -16.12 -1.10
CA THR A 112 5.01 -16.96 -0.20
C THR A 112 4.88 -18.44 -0.48
N ASN A 113 4.06 -18.85 -1.42
CA ASN A 113 3.90 -20.24 -1.82
C ASN A 113 5.06 -20.66 -2.73
N LYS A 114 5.36 -21.96 -2.73
CA LYS A 114 6.31 -22.53 -3.69
C LYS A 114 5.81 -22.35 -5.11
N LEU A 115 6.73 -22.29 -6.09
CA LEU A 115 6.43 -22.07 -7.51
C LEU A 115 5.38 -23.04 -8.08
N ASP A 116 5.26 -24.25 -7.52
CA ASP A 116 4.30 -25.26 -7.97
C ASP A 116 2.93 -25.17 -7.28
N ILE A 117 2.73 -24.18 -6.42
CA ILE A 117 1.48 -23.97 -5.67
C ILE A 117 0.88 -22.62 -6.10
N ASN A 118 -0.46 -22.57 -6.19
CA ASN A 118 -1.18 -21.34 -6.53
C ASN A 118 -0.72 -20.17 -5.66
N PRO A 119 -0.60 -18.96 -6.24
CA PRO A 119 -0.24 -17.75 -5.50
C PRO A 119 -1.14 -17.52 -4.29
N THR A 120 -0.63 -16.80 -3.29
CA THR A 120 -1.48 -16.36 -2.17
C THR A 120 -2.69 -15.59 -2.70
N ALA A 121 -3.82 -15.73 -2.06
CA ALA A 121 -5.07 -15.17 -2.56
C ALA A 121 -5.00 -13.64 -2.74
N THR A 122 -4.31 -12.93 -1.84
CA THR A 122 -4.13 -11.46 -1.94
C THR A 122 -3.27 -11.10 -3.15
N ASN A 123 -2.11 -11.76 -3.33
CA ASN A 123 -1.24 -11.57 -4.49
C ASN A 123 -2.00 -11.81 -5.79
N SER A 124 -2.69 -12.94 -5.89
CA SER A 124 -3.50 -13.30 -7.07
C SER A 124 -4.51 -12.22 -7.42
N TRP A 125 -5.26 -11.67 -6.45
CA TRP A 125 -6.25 -10.63 -6.72
C TRP A 125 -5.63 -9.30 -7.16
N ILE A 126 -4.48 -8.90 -6.59
CA ILE A 126 -3.77 -7.70 -7.04
C ILE A 126 -3.36 -7.85 -8.51
N ARG A 127 -2.77 -8.98 -8.88
CA ARG A 127 -2.35 -9.29 -10.26
C ARG A 127 -3.54 -9.28 -11.22
N LYS A 128 -4.65 -9.91 -10.85
CA LYS A 128 -5.89 -9.91 -11.65
C LYS A 128 -6.45 -8.50 -11.86
N ILE A 129 -6.42 -7.64 -10.84
CA ILE A 129 -6.84 -6.25 -10.96
C ILE A 129 -5.93 -5.49 -11.93
N LEU A 130 -4.60 -5.62 -11.81
CA LEU A 130 -3.65 -5.00 -12.72
C LEU A 130 -3.90 -5.44 -14.16
N ARG A 131 -4.19 -6.71 -14.39
CA ARG A 131 -4.44 -7.30 -15.70
C ARG A 131 -5.72 -6.79 -16.37
N LEU A 132 -6.71 -6.33 -15.61
CA LEU A 132 -7.92 -5.74 -16.19
C LEU A 132 -7.65 -4.50 -17.03
N PHE A 133 -6.52 -3.82 -16.82
CA PHE A 133 -6.19 -2.60 -17.54
C PHE A 133 -5.14 -2.87 -18.62
N THR A 134 -5.27 -2.22 -19.76
CA THR A 134 -4.22 -2.24 -20.79
C THR A 134 -3.01 -1.41 -20.42
N LYS A 135 -3.22 -0.38 -19.58
CA LYS A 135 -2.18 0.49 -19.04
C LYS A 135 -2.29 0.48 -17.53
N SER A 136 -1.42 -0.27 -16.88
CA SER A 136 -1.35 -0.33 -15.42
C SER A 136 0.08 -0.17 -14.94
N CYS A 137 0.23 0.45 -13.77
CA CYS A 137 1.49 0.59 -13.06
C CYS A 137 1.27 0.14 -11.62
N TYR A 138 2.23 -0.59 -11.07
CA TYR A 138 2.27 -1.02 -9.68
C TYR A 138 3.49 -0.42 -9.00
N VAL A 139 3.27 0.25 -7.87
CA VAL A 139 4.33 0.82 -7.03
C VAL A 139 4.16 0.28 -5.62
N GLY A 140 5.11 -0.51 -5.18
CA GLY A 140 5.19 -1.02 -3.82
C GLY A 140 5.99 -0.08 -2.92
N TYR A 141 5.44 0.26 -1.77
CA TYR A 141 6.15 0.93 -0.67
C TYR A 141 6.44 -0.08 0.43
N THR A 142 7.67 -0.15 0.88
CA THR A 142 8.08 -1.02 1.99
C THR A 142 9.31 -0.47 2.69
N ALA A 143 9.42 -0.73 3.99
CA ALA A 143 10.65 -0.49 4.75
C ALA A 143 11.64 -1.66 4.63
N THR A 144 11.18 -2.82 4.16
CA THR A 144 11.94 -4.08 4.10
C THR A 144 11.83 -4.73 2.73
N PRO A 145 12.53 -4.21 1.69
CA PRO A 145 12.34 -4.62 0.29
C PRO A 145 12.88 -6.02 -0.03
N PHE A 146 13.52 -6.69 0.93
CA PHE A 146 14.21 -7.96 0.68
C PHE A 146 13.31 -9.03 0.05
N ALA A 147 12.11 -9.19 0.56
CA ALA A 147 11.19 -10.20 0.04
C ALA A 147 10.71 -9.87 -1.39
N ASN A 148 10.63 -8.59 -1.75
CA ASN A 148 10.24 -8.15 -3.09
C ASN A 148 11.37 -8.33 -4.11
N ILE A 149 12.63 -8.17 -3.70
CA ILE A 149 13.81 -8.35 -4.56
C ILE A 149 14.04 -9.82 -4.94
N PHE A 150 13.67 -10.74 -4.05
CA PHE A 150 13.84 -12.17 -4.27
C PHE A 150 12.67 -12.84 -5.01
N ILE A 151 11.68 -12.09 -5.47
CA ILE A 151 10.65 -12.60 -6.38
C ILE A 151 11.33 -12.98 -7.70
N ASP A 152 11.01 -14.15 -8.22
CA ASP A 152 11.46 -14.56 -9.56
C ASP A 152 10.83 -13.65 -10.63
N PRO A 153 11.62 -12.88 -11.39
CA PRO A 153 11.11 -11.94 -12.38
C PRO A 153 10.37 -12.62 -13.54
N ASP A 154 10.64 -13.89 -13.78
CA ASP A 154 10.03 -14.70 -14.85
C ASP A 154 8.88 -15.58 -14.35
N ALA A 155 8.56 -15.49 -13.06
CA ALA A 155 7.47 -16.26 -12.50
C ALA A 155 6.12 -15.87 -13.11
N PHE A 156 5.42 -16.85 -13.61
CA PHE A 156 4.14 -16.69 -14.27
C PHE A 156 3.15 -17.75 -13.76
N ASP A 157 1.94 -17.33 -13.50
CA ASP A 157 0.82 -18.19 -13.14
C ASP A 157 -0.31 -18.06 -14.16
N LYS A 158 -0.96 -19.16 -14.53
CA LYS A 158 -2.01 -19.18 -15.57
C LYS A 158 -3.22 -18.32 -15.21
N ASP A 159 -3.56 -18.26 -13.92
CA ASP A 159 -4.75 -17.58 -13.42
C ASP A 159 -4.45 -16.17 -12.88
N ALA A 160 -3.22 -15.94 -12.38
CA ALA A 160 -2.79 -14.69 -11.78
C ALA A 160 -1.76 -13.92 -12.62
N TYR A 161 -1.26 -14.49 -13.71
CA TYR A 161 -0.33 -13.89 -14.68
C TYR A 161 1.07 -13.62 -14.12
N GLU A 162 1.72 -12.51 -14.53
CA GLU A 162 3.07 -12.14 -14.11
C GLU A 162 3.14 -11.79 -12.63
N GLU A 163 4.24 -12.15 -11.97
CA GLU A 163 4.47 -11.84 -10.55
C GLU A 163 4.77 -10.34 -10.33
N LEU A 164 4.61 -9.88 -9.08
CA LEU A 164 4.80 -8.48 -8.69
C LEU A 164 6.28 -8.14 -8.43
N PHE A 165 7.16 -8.56 -9.35
CA PHE A 165 8.58 -8.20 -9.27
C PHE A 165 8.81 -6.73 -9.67
N PRO A 166 9.64 -5.96 -8.95
CA PRO A 166 9.95 -4.56 -9.29
C PRO A 166 10.89 -4.47 -10.50
N LYS A 167 10.33 -4.61 -11.71
CA LYS A 167 11.09 -4.68 -12.98
C LYS A 167 11.74 -3.36 -13.38
N ASP A 168 11.07 -2.24 -13.10
CA ASP A 168 11.46 -0.96 -13.69
C ASP A 168 12.38 -0.14 -12.79
N PHE A 169 12.15 -0.15 -11.47
CA PHE A 169 13.00 0.57 -10.53
C PHE A 169 12.89 0.04 -9.10
N ILE A 170 13.93 0.26 -8.35
CA ILE A 170 13.98 0.22 -6.88
C ILE A 170 14.60 1.53 -6.44
N TYR A 171 13.89 2.30 -5.65
CA TYR A 171 14.33 3.60 -5.18
C TYR A 171 14.35 3.65 -3.65
N SER A 172 15.51 3.90 -3.09
CA SER A 172 15.69 4.09 -1.64
C SER A 172 15.52 5.57 -1.31
N LEU A 173 14.58 5.86 -0.43
CA LEU A 173 14.39 7.22 0.07
C LEU A 173 15.49 7.56 1.08
N ASP A 174 16.06 8.75 0.96
CA ASP A 174 17.00 9.27 1.96
C ASP A 174 16.29 9.51 3.30
N ALA A 175 17.03 9.28 4.39
CA ALA A 175 16.51 9.58 5.71
C ALA A 175 16.27 11.10 5.85
N PRO A 176 15.14 11.52 6.45
CA PRO A 176 14.91 12.94 6.74
C PRO A 176 16.03 13.53 7.58
N THR A 177 16.39 14.78 7.36
CA THR A 177 17.45 15.47 8.14
C THR A 177 17.15 15.53 9.63
N THR A 178 15.87 15.45 10.00
CA THR A 178 15.39 15.41 11.38
C THR A 178 15.36 13.99 11.97
N TYR A 179 15.70 12.97 11.15
CA TYR A 179 15.69 11.59 11.61
C TYR A 179 16.78 11.36 12.68
N PHE A 180 16.36 10.81 13.79
CA PHE A 180 17.24 10.38 14.88
C PHE A 180 17.31 8.86 14.89
N GLY A 181 18.31 8.33 14.22
CA GLY A 181 18.50 6.89 14.02
C GLY A 181 19.66 6.30 14.83
N PRO A 182 20.00 5.03 14.56
CA PRO A 182 21.07 4.31 15.26
C PRO A 182 22.42 5.03 15.25
N ASP A 183 22.79 5.66 14.15
CA ASP A 183 24.05 6.39 14.04
C ASP A 183 24.13 7.51 15.05
N LYS A 184 23.08 8.33 15.19
CA LYS A 184 23.02 9.39 16.19
C LYS A 184 22.88 8.85 17.61
N ALA A 185 22.21 7.73 17.79
CA ALA A 185 21.98 7.15 19.12
C ALA A 185 23.23 6.42 19.66
N PHE A 186 24.00 5.76 18.80
CA PHE A 186 25.07 4.86 19.23
C PHE A 186 26.48 5.28 18.77
N LEU A 187 26.59 5.97 17.63
CA LEU A 187 27.88 6.32 17.04
C LEU A 187 28.29 7.78 17.25
N ASP A 188 27.32 8.69 17.40
CA ASP A 188 27.60 10.09 17.74
C ASP A 188 27.86 10.22 19.24
N GLU A 189 29.11 10.47 19.63
CA GLU A 189 29.54 10.57 21.02
C GLU A 189 28.73 11.60 21.83
N THR A 190 28.33 12.71 21.22
CA THR A 190 27.58 13.77 21.90
C THR A 190 26.16 13.34 22.19
N SER A 191 25.52 12.67 21.27
CA SER A 191 24.14 12.19 21.42
C SER A 191 24.08 10.92 22.26
N SER A 192 25.01 9.99 22.06
CA SER A 192 25.07 8.73 22.81
C SER A 192 25.31 8.97 24.30
N ALA A 193 26.20 9.88 24.68
CA ALA A 193 26.45 10.24 26.08
C ALA A 193 25.22 10.79 26.83
N ARG A 194 24.23 11.32 26.08
CA ARG A 194 22.98 11.84 26.66
C ARG A 194 21.87 10.79 26.74
N ILE A 195 21.91 9.76 25.89
CA ILE A 195 20.85 8.78 25.72
C ILE A 195 21.20 7.45 26.37
N LEU A 196 22.43 6.98 26.14
CA LEU A 196 22.89 5.71 26.68
C LEU A 196 23.31 5.89 28.15
N ARG A 197 22.71 5.07 29.00
CA ARG A 197 23.12 4.97 30.39
C ARG A 197 23.63 3.56 30.64
N PRO A 198 24.94 3.39 30.91
CA PRO A 198 25.47 2.08 31.27
C PRO A 198 24.83 1.62 32.59
N ILE A 199 24.41 0.37 32.62
CA ILE A 199 23.95 -0.30 33.81
C ILE A 199 25.22 -0.75 34.55
N THR A 200 25.48 -0.18 35.71
CA THR A 200 26.70 -0.45 36.49
C THR A 200 26.47 -1.43 37.66
N ASP A 201 25.23 -1.77 37.92
CA ASP A 201 24.78 -2.65 39.01
C ASP A 201 24.23 -4.00 38.53
N CYS A 202 24.48 -4.34 37.25
CA CYS A 202 23.95 -5.58 36.68
C CYS A 202 24.52 -6.84 37.28
N GLU A 203 25.71 -6.79 37.89
CA GLU A 203 26.34 -7.93 38.54
C GLU A 203 25.52 -8.44 39.73
N ASP A 204 24.78 -7.53 40.39
CA ASP A 204 23.95 -7.89 41.55
C ASP A 204 22.60 -8.49 41.16
N TYR A 205 22.13 -8.26 39.93
CA TYR A 205 20.76 -8.60 39.50
C TYR A 205 20.72 -9.57 38.30
N LEU A 206 21.77 -9.62 37.51
CA LEU A 206 21.84 -10.50 36.35
C LEU A 206 22.86 -11.61 36.56
N PRO A 207 22.47 -12.87 36.58
CA PRO A 207 23.43 -13.95 36.71
C PRO A 207 24.36 -13.98 35.49
N LEU A 208 25.65 -14.08 35.71
CA LEU A 208 26.68 -14.20 34.67
C LEU A 208 26.56 -15.48 33.87
N THR A 209 25.84 -16.48 34.37
CA THR A 209 25.57 -17.76 33.70
C THR A 209 24.09 -18.07 33.81
N HIS A 210 23.45 -18.31 32.67
CA HIS A 210 22.09 -18.87 32.62
C HIS A 210 22.14 -20.38 32.74
N ASN A 211 21.52 -20.94 33.77
CA ASN A 211 21.28 -22.37 33.86
C ASN A 211 20.23 -22.76 32.81
N ASN A 212 20.49 -23.82 32.06
CA ASN A 212 19.54 -24.39 31.14
C ASN A 212 18.21 -24.67 31.85
N GLY A 213 17.17 -23.88 31.56
CA GLY A 213 15.84 -24.03 32.13
C GLY A 213 15.28 -22.85 32.92
N SER A 214 16.01 -21.73 33.05
CA SER A 214 15.43 -20.47 33.55
C SER A 214 14.91 -19.61 32.40
N PRO A 215 13.71 -18.98 32.55
CA PRO A 215 13.10 -18.16 31.51
C PRO A 215 13.94 -16.94 31.15
#